data_19f6e9b7de29a7c8c43742f8164bebbd
#
_entry.id   19f6e9b7de29a7c8c43742f8164bebbd
#
_cell.length_a   1.000
_cell.length_b   1.000
_cell.length_c   1.000
_cell.angle_alpha   90.00
_cell.angle_beta   90.00
_cell.angle_gamma   90.00
#
_symmetry.space_group_name_H-M   'P 1'
#
loop_
_entity.id
_entity.type
_entity.pdbx_description
1 polymer ?
#
loop_
_entity_poly.entity_id
_entity_poly.type
_entity_poly.pdbx_seq_one_letter_code
_entity_poly.pdbx_strand_id
1 'polypeptide(L)'
;MTIRKNQDESAKAYAKSQITGELSLKELSRRVAAQTTASRADVTAVIIATVENMIDGLRAGEQVDFGDLGKFRLQITSRGAETAEKFTSSNITGVNIQFIPGEDLKTIFSGLEFSPVPTRAATRLLLKAQKAGQTTVDFSKAPASGGNSGSKPDDGGNTGGGGLDENPLG
;
A
#
# COMPACT_ATOMS: atom_id res chain seq x y z
N MET A 1 -5.32 -12.96 2.91
CA MET A 1 -6.45 -13.52 2.16
C MET A 1 -7.70 -12.72 2.51
N THR A 2 -8.43 -12.23 1.53
CA THR A 2 -9.65 -11.44 1.73
C THR A 2 -10.85 -12.27 1.26
N ILE A 3 -11.88 -12.38 2.09
CA ILE A 3 -13.12 -13.06 1.74
C ILE A 3 -14.14 -12.00 1.35
N ARG A 4 -14.67 -12.08 0.14
CA ARG A 4 -15.79 -11.25 -0.32
C ARG A 4 -17.00 -12.15 -0.50
N LYS A 5 -18.15 -11.73 0.02
CA LYS A 5 -19.42 -12.43 -0.08
C LYS A 5 -20.39 -11.53 -0.86
N ASN A 6 -20.79 -11.94 -2.04
CA ASN A 6 -21.98 -11.38 -2.70
C ASN A 6 -23.20 -12.11 -2.17
N GLN A 7 -24.36 -11.46 -2.12
CA GLN A 7 -25.56 -11.97 -1.44
C GLN A 7 -26.06 -13.32 -1.97
N ASP A 8 -25.68 -13.71 -3.20
CA ASP A 8 -26.13 -14.94 -3.89
C ASP A 8 -25.02 -15.94 -4.24
N GLU A 9 -23.75 -15.73 -3.81
CA GLU A 9 -22.67 -16.64 -4.12
C GLU A 9 -21.99 -17.17 -2.86
N SER A 10 -21.49 -18.43 -2.94
CA SER A 10 -20.61 -19.01 -1.91
C SER A 10 -19.41 -18.12 -1.67
N ALA A 11 -18.98 -17.95 -0.41
CA ALA A 11 -17.84 -17.14 -0.04
C ALA A 11 -16.56 -17.60 -0.75
N LYS A 12 -15.99 -16.76 -1.62
CA LYS A 12 -14.75 -17.04 -2.34
C LYS A 12 -13.56 -16.40 -1.62
N ALA A 13 -12.47 -17.12 -1.57
CA ALA A 13 -11.22 -16.65 -0.98
C ALA A 13 -10.33 -16.05 -2.05
N TYR A 14 -9.83 -14.83 -1.81
CA TYR A 14 -8.94 -14.11 -2.72
C TYR A 14 -7.57 -13.92 -2.08
N ALA A 15 -6.53 -14.14 -2.87
CA ALA A 15 -5.16 -13.84 -2.46
C ALA A 15 -4.97 -12.32 -2.35
N LYS A 16 -4.17 -11.89 -1.37
CA LYS A 16 -3.72 -10.52 -1.20
C LYS A 16 -2.21 -10.52 -1.01
N SER A 17 -1.51 -9.72 -1.80
CA SER A 17 -0.06 -9.55 -1.65
C SER A 17 0.29 -8.96 -0.29
N GLN A 18 1.39 -9.43 0.28
CA GLN A 18 2.00 -8.87 1.49
C GLN A 18 3.27 -8.14 1.09
N ILE A 19 3.39 -6.89 1.50
CA ILE A 19 4.60 -6.10 1.30
C ILE A 19 5.56 -6.46 2.42
N THR A 20 6.77 -6.90 2.07
CA THR A 20 7.81 -7.34 3.01
C THR A 20 8.79 -6.24 3.38
N GLY A 21 8.87 -5.18 2.57
CA GLY A 21 9.78 -4.06 2.81
C GLY A 21 9.56 -2.94 1.81
N GLU A 22 10.31 -1.87 2.00
CA GLU A 22 10.31 -0.68 1.15
C GLU A 22 11.72 -0.42 0.64
N LEU A 23 11.87 -0.26 -0.67
CA LEU A 23 13.08 0.24 -1.30
C LEU A 23 12.99 1.76 -1.40
N SER A 24 13.62 2.47 -0.48
CA SER A 24 13.63 3.93 -0.45
C SER A 24 14.42 4.54 -1.62
N LEU A 25 14.12 5.81 -1.96
CA LEU A 25 14.88 6.55 -2.97
C LEU A 25 16.38 6.61 -2.62
N LYS A 26 16.72 6.73 -1.33
CA LYS A 26 18.10 6.72 -0.86
C LYS A 26 18.82 5.41 -1.18
N GLU A 27 18.16 4.30 -0.99
CA GLU A 27 18.73 2.98 -1.31
C GLU A 27 18.76 2.72 -2.81
N LEU A 28 17.72 3.14 -3.53
CA LEU A 28 17.67 3.05 -4.99
C LEU A 28 18.80 3.85 -5.63
N SER A 29 18.99 5.12 -5.23
CA SER A 29 20.07 5.97 -5.75
C SER A 29 21.47 5.41 -5.42
N ARG A 30 21.63 4.75 -4.26
CA ARG A 30 22.88 4.06 -3.92
C ARG A 30 23.18 2.89 -4.88
N ARG A 31 22.16 2.10 -5.21
CA ARG A 31 22.30 0.96 -6.14
C ARG A 31 22.63 1.43 -7.56
N VAL A 32 21.92 2.47 -8.04
CA VAL A 32 22.17 3.04 -9.36
C VAL A 32 23.58 3.63 -9.44
N ALA A 33 24.02 4.38 -8.43
CA ALA A 33 25.37 4.93 -8.37
C ALA A 33 26.46 3.85 -8.37
N ALA A 34 26.19 2.68 -7.80
CA ALA A 34 27.13 1.55 -7.84
C ALA A 34 27.25 0.88 -9.22
N GLN A 35 26.27 1.10 -10.10
CA GLN A 35 26.21 0.53 -11.45
C GLN A 35 26.57 1.54 -12.55
N THR A 36 26.76 2.80 -12.20
CA THR A 36 27.00 3.90 -13.13
C THR A 36 28.16 4.77 -12.64
N THR A 37 28.60 5.70 -13.46
CA THR A 37 29.60 6.70 -13.09
C THR A 37 29.01 7.90 -12.34
N ALA A 38 27.68 7.99 -12.22
CA ALA A 38 26.99 9.06 -11.52
C ALA A 38 27.11 8.90 -10.00
N SER A 39 27.27 10.01 -9.29
CA SER A 39 27.22 10.00 -7.83
C SER A 39 25.77 9.76 -7.34
N ARG A 40 25.63 9.34 -6.09
CA ARG A 40 24.30 9.20 -5.49
C ARG A 40 23.52 10.52 -5.46
N ALA A 41 24.21 11.64 -5.30
CA ALA A 41 23.58 12.96 -5.33
C ALA A 41 23.04 13.29 -6.73
N ASP A 42 23.82 13.01 -7.77
CA ASP A 42 23.40 13.22 -9.16
C ASP A 42 22.19 12.37 -9.52
N VAL A 43 22.20 11.08 -9.14
CA VAL A 43 21.05 10.19 -9.37
C VAL A 43 19.80 10.73 -8.68
N THR A 44 19.93 11.20 -7.43
CA THR A 44 18.79 11.77 -6.71
C THR A 44 18.27 13.04 -7.37
N ALA A 45 19.17 13.95 -7.81
CA ALA A 45 18.82 15.16 -8.50
C ALA A 45 18.10 14.88 -9.83
N VAL A 46 18.62 13.94 -10.62
CA VAL A 46 17.98 13.51 -11.89
C VAL A 46 16.58 12.96 -11.66
N ILE A 47 16.37 12.12 -10.64
CA ILE A 47 15.05 11.56 -10.33
C ILE A 47 14.08 12.69 -9.95
N ILE A 48 14.50 13.63 -9.11
CA ILE A 48 13.67 14.79 -8.70
C ILE A 48 13.27 15.60 -9.92
N ALA A 49 14.25 16.02 -10.73
CA ALA A 49 14.00 16.79 -11.95
C ALA A 49 13.08 16.04 -12.94
N THR A 50 13.23 14.72 -13.03
CA THR A 50 12.37 13.89 -13.88
C THR A 50 10.92 13.92 -13.41
N VAL A 51 10.69 13.82 -12.10
CA VAL A 51 9.33 13.90 -11.53
C VAL A 51 8.72 15.27 -11.74
N GLU A 52 9.49 16.35 -11.58
CA GLU A 52 9.01 17.71 -11.81
C GLU A 52 8.57 17.90 -13.27
N ASN A 53 9.40 17.51 -14.24
CA ASN A 53 9.07 17.60 -15.67
C ASN A 53 7.87 16.69 -16.02
N MET A 54 7.74 15.52 -15.40
CA MET A 54 6.58 14.65 -15.58
C MET A 54 5.30 15.32 -15.10
N ILE A 55 5.34 16.00 -13.97
CA ILE A 55 4.17 16.73 -13.43
C ILE A 55 3.74 17.82 -14.41
N ASP A 56 4.69 18.58 -14.98
CA ASP A 56 4.39 19.65 -15.91
C ASP A 56 3.80 19.11 -17.23
N GLY A 57 4.35 18.03 -17.79
CA GLY A 57 3.80 17.36 -18.96
C GLY A 57 2.37 16.85 -18.72
N LEU A 58 2.14 16.19 -17.59
CA LEU A 58 0.81 15.70 -17.22
C LEU A 58 -0.20 16.86 -17.03
N ARG A 59 0.21 17.99 -16.46
CA ARG A 59 -0.63 19.20 -16.33
C ARG A 59 -0.97 19.81 -17.69
N ALA A 60 -0.06 19.72 -18.65
CA ALA A 60 -0.30 20.15 -20.02
C ALA A 60 -1.25 19.18 -20.79
N GLY A 61 -1.66 18.09 -20.18
CA GLY A 61 -2.52 17.07 -20.80
C GLY A 61 -1.75 16.06 -21.66
N GLU A 62 -0.43 16.02 -21.53
CA GLU A 62 0.43 15.12 -22.27
C GLU A 62 0.49 13.73 -21.60
N GLN A 63 0.79 12.72 -22.39
CA GLN A 63 1.20 11.41 -21.92
C GLN A 63 2.72 11.38 -21.81
N VAL A 64 3.23 11.06 -20.64
CA VAL A 64 4.67 10.93 -20.41
C VAL A 64 5.10 9.50 -20.67
N ASP A 65 6.02 9.31 -21.62
CA ASP A 65 6.57 8.02 -22.01
C ASP A 65 7.98 7.84 -21.42
N PHE A 66 8.15 6.79 -20.61
CA PHE A 66 9.42 6.40 -20.00
C PHE A 66 10.05 5.17 -20.69
N GLY A 67 9.73 4.94 -21.95
CA GLY A 67 10.25 3.78 -22.67
C GLY A 67 9.82 2.47 -22.03
N ASP A 68 10.81 1.60 -21.74
CA ASP A 68 10.58 0.25 -21.21
C ASP A 68 9.93 0.22 -19.81
N LEU A 69 10.08 1.29 -19.04
CA LEU A 69 9.37 1.42 -17.76
C LEU A 69 7.86 1.49 -17.97
N GLY A 70 7.41 2.26 -18.96
CA GLY A 70 5.99 2.44 -19.25
C GLY A 70 5.57 3.88 -19.42
N LYS A 71 4.27 4.10 -19.38
CA LYS A 71 3.66 5.40 -19.68
C LYS A 71 2.75 5.88 -18.56
N PHE A 72 2.77 7.18 -18.34
CA PHE A 72 1.90 7.86 -17.39
C PHE A 72 0.95 8.78 -18.13
N ARG A 73 -0.33 8.77 -17.75
CA ARG A 73 -1.33 9.71 -18.29
C ARG A 73 -2.35 10.07 -17.24
N LEU A 74 -3.00 11.22 -17.43
CA LEU A 74 -4.15 11.56 -16.61
C LEU A 74 -5.39 10.79 -17.07
N GLN A 75 -6.17 10.35 -16.12
CA GLN A 75 -7.50 9.77 -16.32
C GLN A 75 -8.49 10.55 -15.47
N ILE A 76 -9.53 11.08 -16.11
CA ILE A 76 -10.61 11.79 -15.42
C ILE A 76 -11.73 10.82 -15.04
N THR A 77 -12.34 11.07 -13.89
CA THR A 77 -13.58 10.43 -13.46
C THR A 77 -14.68 11.49 -13.50
N SER A 78 -15.83 11.16 -14.10
CA SER A 78 -16.93 12.09 -14.23
C SER A 78 -18.28 11.44 -13.92
N ARG A 79 -19.25 12.27 -13.53
CA ARG A 79 -20.67 11.89 -13.54
C ARG A 79 -21.23 12.13 -14.92
N GLY A 80 -22.06 11.21 -15.42
CA GLY A 80 -22.75 11.38 -16.69
C GLY A 80 -23.72 12.58 -16.64
N ALA A 81 -23.90 13.24 -17.79
CA ALA A 81 -24.95 14.19 -18.03
C ALA A 81 -25.98 13.55 -18.97
N GLU A 82 -27.21 14.06 -19.01
CA GLU A 82 -28.28 13.54 -19.87
C GLU A 82 -27.96 13.70 -21.35
N THR A 83 -27.29 14.79 -21.73
CA THR A 83 -26.85 15.08 -23.11
C THR A 83 -25.45 15.67 -23.08
N ALA A 84 -24.75 15.61 -24.23
CA ALA A 84 -23.39 16.18 -24.34
C ALA A 84 -23.36 17.68 -24.08
N GLU A 85 -24.39 18.42 -24.47
CA GLU A 85 -24.50 19.88 -24.28
C GLU A 85 -24.66 20.26 -22.80
N LYS A 86 -25.23 19.35 -21.99
CA LYS A 86 -25.39 19.55 -20.54
C LYS A 86 -24.15 19.16 -19.75
N PHE A 87 -23.16 18.54 -20.40
CA PHE A 87 -21.91 18.19 -19.76
C PHE A 87 -21.03 19.41 -19.55
N THR A 88 -20.64 19.65 -18.31
CA THR A 88 -19.76 20.77 -17.90
C THR A 88 -18.59 20.27 -17.07
N SER A 89 -17.60 21.10 -16.84
CA SER A 89 -16.45 20.78 -15.97
C SER A 89 -16.87 20.38 -14.55
N SER A 90 -18.03 20.83 -14.05
CA SER A 90 -18.57 20.42 -12.75
C SER A 90 -18.98 18.93 -12.68
N ASN A 91 -19.15 18.30 -13.83
CA ASN A 91 -19.38 16.85 -13.90
C ASN A 91 -18.12 16.04 -13.63
N ILE A 92 -16.92 16.63 -13.73
CA ILE A 92 -15.65 15.98 -13.42
C ILE A 92 -15.52 15.87 -11.91
N THR A 93 -15.47 14.65 -11.39
CA THR A 93 -15.44 14.35 -9.95
C THR A 93 -14.07 14.00 -9.40
N GLY A 94 -13.11 13.71 -10.30
CA GLY A 94 -11.75 13.39 -9.90
C GLY A 94 -10.80 13.23 -11.07
N VAL A 95 -9.51 13.28 -10.73
CA VAL A 95 -8.40 13.04 -11.67
C VAL A 95 -7.48 12.03 -11.03
N ASN A 96 -7.08 11.01 -11.77
CA ASN A 96 -6.16 9.99 -11.34
C ASN A 96 -4.98 9.88 -12.32
N ILE A 97 -3.81 9.52 -11.83
CA ILE A 97 -2.68 9.17 -12.67
C ILE A 97 -2.79 7.68 -12.99
N GLN A 98 -2.91 7.35 -14.27
CA GLN A 98 -2.86 5.98 -14.76
C GLN A 98 -1.44 5.66 -15.20
N PHE A 99 -0.88 4.59 -14.64
CA PHE A 99 0.37 3.98 -15.09
C PHE A 99 0.06 2.80 -16.00
N ILE A 100 0.68 2.76 -17.17
CA ILE A 100 0.63 1.66 -18.14
C ILE A 100 2.03 1.06 -18.19
N PRO A 101 2.25 -0.13 -17.65
CA PRO A 101 3.59 -0.72 -17.60
C PRO A 101 4.14 -1.00 -19.00
N GLY A 102 5.42 -0.78 -19.19
CA GLY A 102 6.17 -1.19 -20.38
C GLY A 102 6.40 -2.71 -20.42
N GLU A 103 7.06 -3.17 -21.49
CA GLU A 103 7.23 -4.61 -21.72
C GLU A 103 8.04 -5.30 -20.61
N ASP A 104 9.11 -4.68 -20.13
CA ASP A 104 9.93 -5.25 -19.05
C ASP A 104 9.14 -5.46 -17.75
N LEU A 105 8.26 -4.51 -17.41
CA LEU A 105 7.42 -4.65 -16.23
C LEU A 105 6.24 -5.61 -16.40
N LYS A 106 5.76 -5.82 -17.63
CA LYS A 106 4.71 -6.82 -17.90
C LYS A 106 5.23 -8.24 -17.72
N THR A 107 6.49 -8.48 -18.01
CA THR A 107 7.12 -9.80 -17.89
C THR A 107 7.48 -10.20 -16.47
N ILE A 108 7.42 -9.26 -15.51
CA ILE A 108 7.79 -9.53 -14.10
C ILE A 108 7.01 -10.70 -13.49
N PHE A 109 5.76 -10.92 -13.92
CA PHE A 109 4.91 -11.99 -13.42
C PHE A 109 5.47 -13.39 -13.73
N SER A 110 6.17 -13.57 -14.84
CA SER A 110 6.71 -14.86 -15.27
C SER A 110 7.86 -15.37 -14.39
N GLY A 111 8.49 -14.49 -13.61
CA GLY A 111 9.57 -14.83 -12.69
C GLY A 111 9.19 -14.80 -11.21
N LEU A 112 7.89 -14.62 -10.89
CA LEU A 112 7.45 -14.53 -9.50
C LEU A 112 7.13 -15.90 -8.91
N GLU A 113 7.74 -16.19 -7.76
CA GLU A 113 7.39 -17.31 -6.91
C GLU A 113 6.43 -16.84 -5.80
N PHE A 114 5.35 -17.58 -5.60
CA PHE A 114 4.35 -17.25 -4.58
C PHE A 114 4.49 -18.18 -3.39
N SER A 115 4.80 -17.61 -2.24
CA SER A 115 4.84 -18.31 -0.96
C SER A 115 3.68 -17.88 -0.07
N PRO A 116 2.90 -18.80 0.51
CA PRO A 116 1.82 -18.43 1.41
C PRO A 116 2.38 -17.86 2.71
N VAL A 117 1.88 -16.68 3.09
CA VAL A 117 2.22 -16.05 4.38
C VAL A 117 1.15 -16.42 5.40
N PRO A 118 1.51 -16.92 6.60
CA PRO A 118 0.56 -17.22 7.65
C PRO A 118 -0.29 -16.00 8.01
N THR A 119 -1.59 -16.19 8.24
CA THR A 119 -2.45 -15.13 8.74
C THR A 119 -2.00 -14.68 10.13
N ARG A 120 -2.37 -13.45 10.55
CA ARG A 120 -2.08 -12.96 11.91
C ARG A 120 -2.61 -13.89 13.00
N ALA A 121 -3.76 -14.54 12.76
CA ALA A 121 -4.33 -15.52 13.66
C ALA A 121 -3.45 -16.78 13.75
N ALA A 122 -3.01 -17.31 12.62
CA ALA A 122 -2.09 -18.44 12.56
C ALA A 122 -0.74 -18.12 13.24
N THR A 123 -0.19 -16.93 13.02
CA THR A 123 1.05 -16.47 13.66
C THR A 123 0.90 -16.38 15.18
N ARG A 124 -0.24 -15.88 15.69
CA ARG A 124 -0.52 -15.84 17.14
C ARG A 124 -0.62 -17.25 17.74
N LEU A 125 -1.25 -18.19 17.04
CA LEU A 125 -1.34 -19.57 17.48
C LEU A 125 0.03 -20.25 17.53
N LEU A 126 0.86 -20.02 16.51
CA LEU A 126 2.26 -20.48 16.48
C LEU A 126 3.06 -19.97 17.68
N LEU A 127 3.00 -18.65 17.93
CA LEU A 127 3.70 -18.03 19.06
C LEU A 127 3.20 -18.57 20.42
N LYS A 128 1.89 -18.79 20.54
CA LYS A 128 1.29 -19.34 21.75
C LYS A 128 1.73 -20.78 21.98
N ALA A 129 1.73 -21.60 20.94
CA ALA A 129 2.19 -22.98 21.00
C ALA A 129 3.68 -23.08 21.33
N GLN A 130 4.51 -22.23 20.71
CA GLN A 130 5.94 -22.17 20.99
C GLN A 130 6.23 -21.79 22.45
N LYS A 131 5.50 -20.81 23.01
CA LYS A 131 5.59 -20.45 24.44
C LYS A 131 5.11 -21.55 25.38
N ALA A 132 4.19 -22.41 24.92
CA ALA A 132 3.66 -23.55 25.67
C ALA A 132 4.49 -24.82 25.46
N GLY A 133 5.59 -24.79 24.72
CA GLY A 133 6.42 -25.99 24.43
C GLY A 133 5.76 -27.04 23.53
N GLN A 134 4.70 -26.65 22.79
CA GLN A 134 3.99 -27.54 21.88
C GLN A 134 4.69 -27.58 20.52
N THR A 135 4.90 -28.81 20.01
CA THR A 135 5.54 -29.02 18.69
C THR A 135 4.54 -29.05 17.53
N THR A 136 3.25 -29.15 17.82
CA THR A 136 2.17 -29.20 16.81
C THR A 136 1.13 -28.13 17.09
N VAL A 137 0.64 -27.46 16.02
CA VAL A 137 -0.38 -26.42 16.09
C VAL A 137 -1.54 -26.78 15.19
N ASP A 138 -2.74 -26.83 15.75
CA ASP A 138 -3.98 -27.04 15.01
C ASP A 138 -4.48 -25.69 14.45
N PHE A 139 -4.34 -25.50 13.16
CA PHE A 139 -4.79 -24.29 12.44
C PHE A 139 -6.28 -24.28 12.11
N SER A 140 -7.00 -25.39 12.30
CA SER A 140 -8.44 -25.45 12.02
C SER A 140 -9.26 -24.54 12.94
N LYS A 141 -8.71 -24.22 14.12
CA LYS A 141 -9.31 -23.30 15.12
C LYS A 141 -8.94 -21.84 14.91
N ALA A 142 -8.12 -21.51 13.88
CA ALA A 142 -7.84 -20.11 13.58
C ALA A 142 -9.09 -19.46 12.97
N PRO A 143 -9.64 -18.37 13.55
CA PRO A 143 -10.77 -17.68 12.95
C PRO A 143 -10.39 -17.22 11.57
N ALA A 144 -11.24 -17.52 10.58
CA ALA A 144 -11.09 -16.98 9.24
C ALA A 144 -11.01 -15.44 9.34
N SER A 145 -9.95 -14.85 8.77
CA SER A 145 -9.73 -13.40 8.78
C SER A 145 -10.85 -12.70 8.02
N GLY A 146 -11.92 -12.38 8.71
CA GLY A 146 -13.06 -11.63 8.20
C GLY A 146 -13.45 -10.56 9.20
N GLY A 147 -13.37 -9.28 8.80
CA GLY A 147 -14.04 -8.18 9.48
C GLY A 147 -13.13 -7.39 10.43
N ASN A 148 -12.75 -6.22 9.99
CA ASN A 148 -12.33 -5.10 10.82
C ASN A 148 -13.55 -4.59 11.60
N SER A 149 -13.81 -5.12 12.80
CA SER A 149 -14.66 -4.45 13.77
C SER A 149 -13.76 -3.51 14.57
N GLY A 150 -13.85 -2.21 14.26
CA GLY A 150 -13.27 -1.15 15.06
C GLY A 150 -13.84 -1.21 16.47
N SER A 151 -13.08 -1.71 17.41
CA SER A 151 -13.32 -1.50 18.83
C SER A 151 -12.86 -0.10 19.17
N LYS A 152 -13.85 0.75 19.45
CA LYS A 152 -13.69 2.03 20.16
C LYS A 152 -12.93 1.76 21.47
N PRO A 153 -11.97 2.60 21.87
CA PRO A 153 -11.43 2.53 23.22
C PRO A 153 -12.54 2.91 24.20
N ASP A 154 -12.81 2.02 25.12
CA ASP A 154 -13.69 2.22 26.26
C ASP A 154 -12.99 3.20 27.21
N ASP A 155 -13.63 4.35 27.40
CA ASP A 155 -13.23 5.39 28.35
C ASP A 155 -13.65 4.92 29.76
N GLY A 156 -12.77 4.17 30.40
CA GLY A 156 -12.94 3.73 31.78
C GLY A 156 -12.40 4.74 32.76
N GLY A 157 -13.26 5.59 33.27
CA GLY A 157 -12.99 6.53 34.34
C GLY A 157 -12.29 5.88 35.54
N ASN A 158 -11.19 6.47 35.97
CA ASN A 158 -10.60 6.21 37.28
C ASN A 158 -10.76 7.46 38.17
N THR A 159 -11.67 7.38 39.11
CA THR A 159 -11.82 8.29 40.25
C THR A 159 -10.95 7.79 41.42
N GLY A 160 -10.20 8.69 42.03
CA GLY A 160 -9.69 8.60 43.40
C GLY A 160 -8.18 8.60 43.50
N GLY A 161 -7.62 9.64 43.99
CA GLY A 161 -7.51 10.08 45.32
C GLY A 161 -6.07 10.22 45.73
N GLY A 162 -5.63 11.47 46.04
CA GLY A 162 -4.82 11.78 47.19
C GLY A 162 -3.32 11.46 47.18
N GLY A 163 -2.52 12.51 47.34
CA GLY A 163 -1.18 12.41 47.88
C GLY A 163 -0.24 13.49 47.38
N LEU A 164 -0.21 14.60 48.09
CA LEU A 164 0.83 15.61 48.06
C LEU A 164 2.13 14.98 48.58
N ASP A 165 3.26 15.29 47.96
CA ASP A 165 4.47 15.57 48.69
C ASP A 165 5.52 16.18 47.75
N GLU A 166 5.76 17.40 47.99
CA GLU A 166 7.01 18.18 48.17
C GLU A 166 8.22 17.85 47.31
N ASN A 167 8.51 18.85 46.47
CA ASN A 167 9.86 19.12 45.97
C ASN A 167 10.69 19.75 47.10
N PRO A 168 11.96 19.40 47.25
CA PRO A 168 12.97 20.41 47.49
C PRO A 168 14.18 20.30 46.57
N LEU A 169 14.47 21.44 45.92
CA LEU A 169 15.75 22.06 45.70
C LEU A 169 16.87 21.34 44.90
N GLY A 170 17.34 22.06 43.92
CA GLY A 170 18.63 22.01 43.33
C GLY A 170 18.65 22.74 41.99
#